data_7b909585fd4c84c99da1cce2a1c049ba
#
_entry.id   7b909585fd4c84c99da1cce2a1c049ba
#
_cell.length_a   1.000
_cell.length_b   1.000
_cell.length_c   1.000
_cell.angle_alpha   90.00
_cell.angle_beta   90.00
_cell.angle_gamma   90.00
#
_symmetry.space_group_name_H-M   'P 1'
#
loop_
_entity.id
_entity.type
_entity.pdbx_description
1 polymer ?
#
loop_
_entity_poly.entity_id
_entity_poly.type
_entity_poly.pdbx_seq_one_letter_code
_entity_poly.pdbx_strand_id
1 'polypeptide(L)'
;EVHHVRKRGDCVSKSPDVMVVLGTRPEAIKLASVVRALRRQEVNVSVLTTGQQGALLDDALQELGLVSQYKLHPTESDRSLASSTSRILKDISGVLVETGPRSVVVQGDTTSTFCGAMSSFLNMIPVAHVEAGLRTYNMKAPYPEEGYRQLVSRIARWHFAPTSLAVENLVGEGVPSDRIFHVGNTFVDDLGDVHRAVKEMSEPTILVTLHRRENAAKRLVEICRGIMSFLDDNKQYRAVVVLHPNPASSLVLRKTLGQHSQVKLVAALPRADFLSLLRQSACVVTDSGGVQEEAFVFDIPLVIARETTERPEVLRAFLR
;
A
#
# COMPACT_ATOMS: atom_id res chain seq x y z
N GLU A 1 -22.88 8.64 -10.49
CA GLU A 1 -22.92 8.37 -11.94
C GLU A 1 -21.61 7.69 -12.34
N VAL A 2 -21.73 6.52 -12.94
CA VAL A 2 -20.58 5.76 -13.46
C VAL A 2 -20.22 6.35 -14.82
N HIS A 3 -19.14 7.13 -14.89
CA HIS A 3 -18.66 7.62 -16.18
C HIS A 3 -17.77 6.57 -16.84
N HIS A 4 -18.33 5.90 -17.85
CA HIS A 4 -17.54 5.09 -18.77
C HIS A 4 -16.68 6.00 -19.65
N VAL A 5 -15.36 5.90 -19.55
CA VAL A 5 -14.46 6.42 -20.58
C VAL A 5 -14.48 5.44 -21.74
N ARG A 6 -15.60 5.43 -22.50
CA ARG A 6 -15.62 4.73 -23.82
C ARG A 6 -14.81 5.53 -24.82
N LYS A 7 -13.68 4.99 -25.27
CA LYS A 7 -13.14 5.39 -26.57
C LYS A 7 -14.15 4.95 -27.62
N ARG A 8 -14.70 5.91 -28.37
CA ARG A 8 -15.53 5.61 -29.56
C ARG A 8 -14.67 4.84 -30.54
N GLY A 9 -15.03 3.57 -30.81
CA GLY A 9 -14.47 2.84 -31.94
C GLY A 9 -14.09 1.38 -31.76
N ASP A 10 -14.27 0.75 -30.58
CA ASP A 10 -13.91 -0.66 -30.43
C ASP A 10 -15.13 -1.57 -30.33
N CYS A 11 -15.09 -2.65 -31.13
CA CYS A 11 -15.93 -3.85 -31.10
C CYS A 11 -16.30 -4.25 -29.68
N VAL A 12 -17.47 -4.91 -29.54
CA VAL A 12 -17.95 -5.55 -28.31
C VAL A 12 -16.76 -6.09 -27.49
N SER A 13 -16.37 -5.35 -26.46
CA SER A 13 -15.25 -5.78 -25.61
C SER A 13 -15.66 -7.06 -24.91
N LYS A 14 -14.95 -8.17 -25.22
CA LYS A 14 -15.10 -9.42 -24.45
C LYS A 14 -15.04 -9.08 -22.97
N SER A 15 -15.94 -9.65 -22.19
CA SER A 15 -15.88 -9.58 -20.72
C SER A 15 -14.44 -9.79 -20.24
N PRO A 16 -13.92 -9.01 -19.28
CA PRO A 16 -12.56 -9.22 -18.81
C PRO A 16 -12.44 -10.58 -18.13
N ASP A 17 -11.33 -11.26 -18.32
CA ASP A 17 -11.04 -12.47 -17.56
C ASP A 17 -10.80 -12.13 -16.09
N VAL A 18 -10.11 -11.01 -15.85
CA VAL A 18 -9.76 -10.52 -14.51
C VAL A 18 -10.08 -9.03 -14.38
N MET A 19 -10.82 -8.68 -13.33
CA MET A 19 -10.98 -7.29 -12.88
C MET A 19 -10.07 -7.04 -11.69
N VAL A 20 -9.19 -6.05 -11.78
CA VAL A 20 -8.31 -5.62 -10.68
C VAL A 20 -8.91 -4.36 -10.04
N VAL A 21 -9.23 -4.43 -8.74
CA VAL A 21 -9.82 -3.31 -8.00
C VAL A 21 -8.76 -2.59 -7.19
N LEU A 22 -8.65 -1.28 -7.37
CA LEU A 22 -7.68 -0.39 -6.73
C LEU A 22 -8.38 0.82 -6.11
N GLY A 23 -7.92 1.27 -4.95
CA GLY A 23 -8.42 2.50 -4.32
C GLY A 23 -7.32 3.45 -3.87
N THR A 24 -6.09 2.93 -3.72
CA THR A 24 -4.98 3.66 -3.14
C THR A 24 -3.68 3.49 -3.92
N ARG A 25 -2.76 4.43 -3.73
CA ARG A 25 -1.42 4.37 -4.33
C ARG A 25 -0.64 3.09 -3.94
N PRO A 26 -0.61 2.65 -2.67
CA PRO A 26 0.04 1.39 -2.30
C PRO A 26 -0.50 0.17 -3.03
N GLU A 27 -1.82 0.08 -3.21
CA GLU A 27 -2.44 -1.00 -4.00
C GLU A 27 -1.99 -0.97 -5.46
N ALA A 28 -1.96 0.23 -6.08
CA ALA A 28 -1.49 0.38 -7.46
C ALA A 28 -0.04 -0.10 -7.61
N ILE A 29 0.86 0.28 -6.69
CA ILE A 29 2.26 -0.15 -6.69
C ILE A 29 2.36 -1.69 -6.61
N LYS A 30 1.64 -2.31 -5.68
CA LYS A 30 1.72 -3.76 -5.44
C LYS A 30 1.04 -4.60 -6.53
N LEU A 31 0.01 -4.07 -7.18
CA LEU A 31 -0.72 -4.77 -8.25
C LEU A 31 -0.20 -4.47 -9.66
N ALA A 32 0.67 -3.48 -9.84
CA ALA A 32 1.20 -3.16 -11.16
C ALA A 32 1.96 -4.33 -11.79
N SER A 33 2.83 -4.99 -11.03
CA SER A 33 3.55 -6.18 -11.47
C SER A 33 2.60 -7.33 -11.81
N VAL A 34 1.55 -7.53 -11.01
CA VAL A 34 0.51 -8.55 -11.23
C VAL A 34 -0.25 -8.27 -12.54
N VAL A 35 -0.70 -7.03 -12.77
CA VAL A 35 -1.39 -6.64 -14.01
C VAL A 35 -0.49 -6.87 -15.22
N ARG A 36 0.80 -6.46 -15.14
CA ARG A 36 1.76 -6.70 -16.23
C ARG A 36 2.02 -8.18 -16.48
N ALA A 37 2.13 -8.98 -15.42
CA ALA A 37 2.32 -10.43 -15.54
C ALA A 37 1.13 -11.11 -16.21
N LEU A 38 -0.10 -10.79 -15.79
CA LEU A 38 -1.32 -11.31 -16.40
C LEU A 38 -1.43 -10.92 -17.88
N ARG A 39 -1.15 -9.67 -18.23
CA ARG A 39 -1.17 -9.20 -19.62
C ARG A 39 -0.12 -9.89 -20.49
N ARG A 40 1.06 -10.19 -19.94
CA ARG A 40 2.09 -10.99 -20.65
C ARG A 40 1.65 -12.42 -20.94
N GLN A 41 0.73 -12.95 -20.14
CA GLN A 41 0.09 -14.26 -20.35
C GLN A 41 -1.19 -14.14 -21.19
N GLU A 42 -1.39 -13.02 -21.91
CA GLU A 42 -2.54 -12.77 -22.79
C GLU A 42 -3.91 -12.80 -22.06
N VAL A 43 -3.90 -12.66 -20.73
CA VAL A 43 -5.13 -12.54 -19.93
C VAL A 43 -5.75 -11.15 -20.16
N ASN A 44 -7.05 -11.10 -20.47
CA ASN A 44 -7.79 -9.86 -20.61
C ASN A 44 -8.05 -9.21 -19.24
N VAL A 45 -7.23 -8.22 -18.87
CA VAL A 45 -7.27 -7.56 -17.57
C VAL A 45 -7.82 -6.15 -17.68
N SER A 46 -8.87 -5.87 -16.92
CA SER A 46 -9.38 -4.52 -16.69
C SER A 46 -9.08 -4.03 -15.28
N VAL A 47 -8.83 -2.73 -15.15
CA VAL A 47 -8.57 -2.07 -13.87
C VAL A 47 -9.75 -1.17 -13.52
N LEU A 48 -10.25 -1.30 -12.29
CA LEU A 48 -11.29 -0.47 -11.71
C LEU A 48 -10.72 0.32 -10.54
N THR A 49 -10.88 1.64 -10.55
CA THR A 49 -10.49 2.53 -9.45
C THR A 49 -11.70 3.04 -8.69
N THR A 50 -11.62 2.99 -7.36
CA THR A 50 -12.76 3.31 -6.46
C THR A 50 -12.88 4.79 -6.11
N GLY A 51 -11.86 5.60 -6.44
CA GLY A 51 -11.80 7.01 -6.08
C GLY A 51 -11.41 7.28 -4.61
N GLN A 52 -10.99 6.26 -3.85
CA GLN A 52 -10.65 6.42 -2.41
C GLN A 52 -9.52 7.45 -2.17
N GLN A 53 -8.49 7.50 -3.03
CA GLN A 53 -7.40 8.48 -2.94
C GLN A 53 -7.36 9.50 -4.10
N GLY A 54 -8.30 9.45 -5.04
CA GLY A 54 -8.43 10.42 -6.12
C GLY A 54 -7.12 10.67 -6.88
N ALA A 55 -6.67 11.94 -6.91
CA ALA A 55 -5.49 12.38 -7.67
C ALA A 55 -4.20 11.61 -7.32
N LEU A 56 -3.97 11.26 -6.06
CA LEU A 56 -2.78 10.48 -5.65
C LEU A 56 -2.72 9.11 -6.31
N LEU A 57 -3.86 8.48 -6.53
CA LEU A 57 -3.93 7.22 -7.26
C LEU A 57 -3.74 7.42 -8.77
N ASP A 58 -4.33 8.48 -9.34
CA ASP A 58 -4.18 8.79 -10.77
C ASP A 58 -2.71 9.05 -11.13
N ASP A 59 -1.98 9.82 -10.32
CA ASP A 59 -0.55 10.06 -10.48
C ASP A 59 0.25 8.74 -10.43
N ALA A 60 -0.07 7.87 -9.47
CA ALA A 60 0.60 6.57 -9.35
C ALA A 60 0.33 5.66 -10.56
N LEU A 61 -0.89 5.64 -11.06
CA LEU A 61 -1.23 4.86 -12.26
C LEU A 61 -0.45 5.35 -13.47
N GLN A 62 -0.31 6.68 -13.64
CA GLN A 62 0.50 7.26 -14.70
C GLN A 62 1.98 6.89 -14.57
N GLU A 63 2.58 7.02 -13.37
CA GLU A 63 3.97 6.61 -13.09
C GLU A 63 4.21 5.12 -13.41
N LEU A 64 3.22 4.26 -13.13
CA LEU A 64 3.29 2.81 -13.32
C LEU A 64 2.91 2.33 -14.73
N GLY A 65 2.49 3.24 -15.62
CA GLY A 65 2.01 2.92 -16.96
C GLY A 65 0.71 2.10 -16.96
N LEU A 66 -0.11 2.24 -15.92
CA LEU A 66 -1.40 1.58 -15.81
C LEU A 66 -2.53 2.49 -16.25
N VAL A 67 -3.51 1.93 -16.95
CA VAL A 67 -4.74 2.63 -17.35
C VAL A 67 -5.91 2.00 -16.61
N SER A 68 -6.72 2.84 -15.97
CA SER A 68 -8.00 2.43 -15.38
C SER A 68 -9.10 2.49 -16.45
N GLN A 69 -9.74 1.36 -16.71
CA GLN A 69 -10.87 1.27 -17.65
C GLN A 69 -12.18 1.74 -17.00
N TYR A 70 -12.30 1.54 -15.68
CA TYR A 70 -13.48 1.91 -14.90
C TYR A 70 -13.06 2.79 -13.73
N LYS A 71 -13.60 4.01 -13.69
CA LYS A 71 -13.31 4.98 -12.61
C LYS A 71 -14.58 5.31 -11.84
N LEU A 72 -14.58 5.03 -10.54
CA LEU A 72 -15.60 5.50 -9.63
C LEU A 72 -15.14 6.84 -9.03
N HIS A 73 -16.09 7.71 -8.74
CA HIS A 73 -15.81 9.03 -8.20
C HIS A 73 -16.38 9.18 -6.79
N PRO A 74 -15.65 9.82 -5.85
CA PRO A 74 -16.22 10.17 -4.57
C PRO A 74 -17.39 11.14 -4.75
N THR A 75 -18.33 11.11 -3.82
CA THR A 75 -19.49 12.00 -3.81
C THR A 75 -19.48 12.86 -2.55
N GLU A 76 -20.26 13.96 -2.53
CA GLU A 76 -20.41 14.80 -1.34
C GLU A 76 -20.99 14.05 -0.13
N SER A 77 -21.67 12.93 -0.36
CA SER A 77 -22.21 12.06 0.68
C SER A 77 -21.14 11.20 1.39
N ASP A 78 -19.91 11.13 0.89
CA ASP A 78 -18.82 10.33 1.46
C ASP A 78 -18.20 10.96 2.72
N ARG A 79 -19.06 11.41 3.66
CA ARG A 79 -18.64 12.09 4.90
C ARG A 79 -18.20 11.15 6.01
N SER A 80 -18.52 9.87 5.90
CA SER A 80 -18.16 8.86 6.89
C SER A 80 -17.62 7.60 6.22
N LEU A 81 -16.91 6.77 7.00
CA LEU A 81 -16.43 5.47 6.51
C LEU A 81 -17.60 4.61 6.03
N ALA A 82 -18.73 4.63 6.75
CA ALA A 82 -19.91 3.84 6.39
C ALA A 82 -20.54 4.31 5.08
N SER A 83 -20.68 5.63 4.86
CA SER A 83 -21.27 6.16 3.62
C SER A 83 -20.38 5.90 2.42
N SER A 84 -19.06 6.11 2.54
CA SER A 84 -18.11 5.80 1.46
C SER A 84 -18.06 4.31 1.15
N THR A 85 -18.05 3.44 2.17
CA THR A 85 -18.10 1.98 2.00
C THR A 85 -19.36 1.54 1.25
N SER A 86 -20.53 2.05 1.66
CA SER A 86 -21.82 1.72 1.02
C SER A 86 -21.84 2.12 -0.46
N ARG A 87 -21.38 3.34 -0.78
CA ARG A 87 -21.27 3.80 -2.17
C ARG A 87 -20.33 2.94 -2.98
N ILE A 88 -19.09 2.75 -2.51
CA ILE A 88 -18.07 1.97 -3.24
C ILE A 88 -18.58 0.54 -3.50
N LEU A 89 -19.18 -0.10 -2.52
CA LEU A 89 -19.74 -1.45 -2.64
C LEU A 89 -20.83 -1.50 -3.72
N LYS A 90 -21.76 -0.56 -3.72
CA LYS A 90 -22.83 -0.47 -4.71
C LYS A 90 -22.29 -0.23 -6.12
N ASP A 91 -21.37 0.72 -6.26
CA ASP A 91 -20.83 1.14 -7.55
C ASP A 91 -19.96 0.03 -8.17
N ILE A 92 -19.11 -0.65 -7.39
CA ILE A 92 -18.37 -1.84 -7.84
C ILE A 92 -19.34 -2.93 -8.30
N SER A 93 -20.38 -3.23 -7.51
CA SER A 93 -21.36 -4.25 -7.88
C SER A 93 -22.02 -3.93 -9.23
N GLY A 94 -22.35 -2.66 -9.50
CA GLY A 94 -22.87 -2.24 -10.81
C GLY A 94 -21.91 -2.53 -11.96
N VAL A 95 -20.63 -2.19 -11.80
CA VAL A 95 -19.59 -2.50 -12.81
C VAL A 95 -19.42 -3.99 -13.01
N LEU A 96 -19.41 -4.78 -11.94
CA LEU A 96 -19.26 -6.24 -12.02
C LEU A 96 -20.42 -6.92 -12.74
N VAL A 97 -21.65 -6.47 -12.49
CA VAL A 97 -22.84 -6.97 -13.20
C VAL A 97 -22.78 -6.63 -14.70
N GLU A 98 -22.35 -5.41 -15.04
CA GLU A 98 -22.25 -4.98 -16.44
C GLU A 98 -21.14 -5.71 -17.20
N THR A 99 -20.00 -5.95 -16.57
CA THR A 99 -18.79 -6.45 -17.24
C THR A 99 -18.63 -7.98 -17.18
N GLY A 100 -19.18 -8.62 -16.13
CA GLY A 100 -19.15 -10.06 -15.94
C GLY A 100 -17.74 -10.69 -15.92
N PRO A 101 -16.77 -10.19 -15.11
CA PRO A 101 -15.42 -10.75 -15.08
C PRO A 101 -15.45 -12.17 -14.51
N ARG A 102 -14.51 -13.02 -14.96
CA ARG A 102 -14.41 -14.41 -14.45
C ARG A 102 -13.83 -14.47 -13.03
N SER A 103 -13.04 -13.44 -12.65
CA SER A 103 -12.49 -13.30 -11.30
C SER A 103 -12.15 -11.84 -10.99
N VAL A 104 -12.05 -11.54 -9.69
CA VAL A 104 -11.63 -10.22 -9.20
C VAL A 104 -10.38 -10.36 -8.36
N VAL A 105 -9.41 -9.47 -8.57
CA VAL A 105 -8.19 -9.36 -7.76
C VAL A 105 -8.29 -8.12 -6.89
N VAL A 106 -8.05 -8.32 -5.59
CA VAL A 106 -7.92 -7.24 -4.58
C VAL A 106 -6.60 -7.38 -3.83
N GLN A 107 -6.11 -6.31 -3.21
CA GLN A 107 -4.85 -6.32 -2.48
C GLN A 107 -4.98 -5.66 -1.11
N GLY A 108 -4.43 -6.31 -0.07
CA GLY A 108 -4.30 -5.73 1.26
C GLY A 108 -5.62 -5.66 2.03
N ASP A 109 -5.92 -4.48 2.58
CA ASP A 109 -6.89 -4.32 3.65
C ASP A 109 -7.66 -2.98 3.64
N THR A 110 -7.63 -2.27 2.53
CA THR A 110 -8.33 -0.97 2.41
C THR A 110 -9.85 -1.15 2.30
N THR A 111 -10.58 -0.04 2.40
CA THR A 111 -12.02 -0.02 2.10
C THR A 111 -12.29 -0.52 0.67
N SER A 112 -11.44 -0.16 -0.29
CA SER A 112 -11.55 -0.62 -1.68
C SER A 112 -11.37 -2.13 -1.81
N THR A 113 -10.41 -2.70 -1.08
CA THR A 113 -10.18 -4.15 -0.99
C THR A 113 -11.41 -4.87 -0.46
N PHE A 114 -11.93 -4.41 0.67
CA PHE A 114 -13.13 -4.97 1.30
C PHE A 114 -14.35 -4.89 0.38
N CYS A 115 -14.62 -3.70 -0.19
CA CYS A 115 -15.75 -3.50 -1.09
C CYS A 115 -15.61 -4.33 -2.38
N GLY A 116 -14.41 -4.41 -2.95
CA GLY A 116 -14.13 -5.22 -4.13
C GLY A 116 -14.40 -6.70 -3.88
N ALA A 117 -13.90 -7.23 -2.77
CA ALA A 117 -14.11 -8.61 -2.38
C ALA A 117 -15.60 -8.90 -2.07
N MET A 118 -16.24 -8.05 -1.28
CA MET A 118 -17.64 -8.23 -0.89
C MET A 118 -18.59 -8.11 -2.09
N SER A 119 -18.40 -7.11 -2.95
CA SER A 119 -19.22 -6.97 -4.18
C SER A 119 -19.07 -8.19 -5.09
N SER A 120 -17.85 -8.71 -5.22
CA SER A 120 -17.58 -9.92 -6.02
C SER A 120 -18.28 -11.14 -5.42
N PHE A 121 -18.16 -11.34 -4.12
CA PHE A 121 -18.82 -12.43 -3.41
C PHE A 121 -20.34 -12.40 -3.59
N LEU A 122 -20.96 -11.23 -3.45
CA LEU A 122 -22.41 -11.05 -3.63
C LEU A 122 -22.87 -11.31 -5.07
N ASN A 123 -21.98 -11.16 -6.06
CA ASN A 123 -22.25 -11.45 -7.46
C ASN A 123 -21.70 -12.82 -7.90
N MET A 124 -21.34 -13.70 -6.94
CA MET A 124 -20.83 -15.06 -7.21
C MET A 124 -19.55 -15.10 -8.06
N ILE A 125 -18.75 -14.02 -8.04
CA ILE A 125 -17.48 -13.91 -8.77
C ILE A 125 -16.33 -14.28 -7.81
N PRO A 126 -15.46 -15.24 -8.17
CA PRO A 126 -14.34 -15.65 -7.33
C PRO A 126 -13.36 -14.49 -7.08
N VAL A 127 -12.86 -14.40 -5.85
CA VAL A 127 -11.92 -13.36 -5.40
C VAL A 127 -10.53 -13.95 -5.21
N ALA A 128 -9.52 -13.26 -5.73
CA ALA A 128 -8.11 -13.49 -5.47
C ALA A 128 -7.57 -12.36 -4.57
N HIS A 129 -7.09 -12.71 -3.39
CA HIS A 129 -6.60 -11.75 -2.39
C HIS A 129 -5.08 -11.75 -2.36
N VAL A 130 -4.46 -10.67 -2.83
CA VAL A 130 -3.01 -10.44 -2.79
C VAL A 130 -2.63 -9.80 -1.46
N GLU A 131 -1.49 -10.18 -0.89
CA GLU A 131 -1.04 -9.80 0.46
C GLU A 131 -2.01 -10.32 1.54
N ALA A 132 -2.47 -11.55 1.36
CA ALA A 132 -3.38 -12.20 2.30
C ALA A 132 -2.64 -12.73 3.55
N GLY A 133 -3.32 -12.77 4.68
CA GLY A 133 -2.83 -13.46 5.89
C GLY A 133 -2.02 -12.60 6.87
N LEU A 134 -1.78 -11.32 6.59
CA LEU A 134 -1.20 -10.41 7.58
C LEU A 134 -2.20 -10.19 8.73
N ARG A 135 -1.72 -10.24 9.99
CA ARG A 135 -2.59 -10.10 11.18
C ARG A 135 -1.92 -9.30 12.29
N THR A 136 -2.73 -8.49 12.97
CA THR A 136 -2.41 -7.96 14.29
C THR A 136 -3.27 -8.63 15.38
N TYR A 137 -4.39 -9.24 14.99
CA TYR A 137 -5.45 -9.74 15.86
C TYR A 137 -6.03 -8.68 16.81
N ASN A 138 -5.72 -7.41 16.58
CA ASN A 138 -6.28 -6.28 17.31
C ASN A 138 -7.21 -5.48 16.39
N MET A 139 -8.51 -5.71 16.50
CA MET A 139 -9.54 -5.08 15.67
C MET A 139 -9.56 -3.54 15.76
N LYS A 140 -8.83 -2.96 16.70
CA LYS A 140 -8.72 -1.51 16.88
C LYS A 140 -7.41 -0.92 16.33
N ALA A 141 -6.43 -1.80 15.94
CA ALA A 141 -5.12 -1.33 15.51
C ALA A 141 -4.46 -2.29 14.48
N PRO A 142 -4.43 -1.93 13.19
CA PRO A 142 -5.05 -0.76 12.56
C PRO A 142 -6.57 -0.91 12.39
N TYR A 143 -7.27 0.20 12.50
CA TYR A 143 -8.73 0.26 12.28
C TYR A 143 -9.05 1.11 11.05
N PRO A 144 -9.89 0.61 10.11
CA PRO A 144 -10.67 -0.65 10.10
C PRO A 144 -9.93 -1.83 9.44
N GLU A 145 -8.67 -1.68 9.09
CA GLU A 145 -7.89 -2.56 8.20
C GLU A 145 -7.82 -4.00 8.73
N GLU A 146 -7.61 -4.20 10.06
CA GLU A 146 -7.55 -5.55 10.62
C GLU A 146 -8.87 -6.30 10.45
N GLY A 147 -9.99 -5.62 10.64
CA GLY A 147 -11.31 -6.20 10.39
C GLY A 147 -11.52 -6.56 8.92
N TYR A 148 -11.13 -5.67 8.01
CA TYR A 148 -11.28 -5.91 6.58
C TYR A 148 -10.46 -7.11 6.09
N ARG A 149 -9.20 -7.26 6.51
CA ARG A 149 -8.36 -8.38 6.06
C ARG A 149 -8.87 -9.73 6.55
N GLN A 150 -9.42 -9.78 7.78
CA GLN A 150 -10.05 -11.01 8.30
C GLN A 150 -11.34 -11.36 7.54
N LEU A 151 -12.20 -10.39 7.26
CA LEU A 151 -13.44 -10.59 6.50
C LEU A 151 -13.14 -11.04 5.05
N VAL A 152 -12.19 -10.39 4.38
CA VAL A 152 -11.77 -10.75 3.02
C VAL A 152 -11.23 -12.18 2.98
N SER A 153 -10.46 -12.60 3.99
CA SER A 153 -9.95 -13.98 4.06
C SER A 153 -11.05 -15.04 4.12
N ARG A 154 -12.24 -14.71 4.63
CA ARG A 154 -13.37 -15.66 4.68
C ARG A 154 -14.07 -15.85 3.35
N ILE A 155 -14.05 -14.85 2.47
CA ILE A 155 -14.80 -14.85 1.22
C ILE A 155 -13.91 -15.02 -0.01
N ALA A 156 -12.61 -14.80 0.10
CA ALA A 156 -11.67 -15.01 -0.99
C ALA A 156 -11.51 -16.51 -1.32
N ARG A 157 -11.40 -16.79 -2.62
CA ARG A 157 -11.15 -18.15 -3.12
C ARG A 157 -9.67 -18.50 -3.12
N TRP A 158 -8.80 -17.53 -3.46
CA TRP A 158 -7.36 -17.72 -3.52
C TRP A 158 -6.65 -16.65 -2.68
N HIS A 159 -5.65 -17.07 -1.92
CA HIS A 159 -4.91 -16.26 -0.98
C HIS A 159 -3.44 -16.27 -1.35
N PHE A 160 -2.91 -15.13 -1.80
CA PHE A 160 -1.51 -14.97 -2.13
C PHE A 160 -0.81 -14.32 -0.93
N ALA A 161 -0.16 -15.17 -0.13
CA ALA A 161 0.46 -14.79 1.13
C ALA A 161 1.91 -14.31 0.91
N PRO A 162 2.31 -13.17 1.51
CA PRO A 162 3.66 -12.63 1.32
C PRO A 162 4.73 -13.35 2.15
N THR A 163 4.37 -13.97 3.27
CA THR A 163 5.32 -14.59 4.20
C THR A 163 4.81 -15.93 4.73
N SER A 164 5.70 -16.76 5.29
CA SER A 164 5.32 -18.02 5.93
C SER A 164 4.40 -17.78 7.13
N LEU A 165 4.61 -16.72 7.90
CA LEU A 165 3.71 -16.36 9.01
C LEU A 165 2.30 -16.01 8.50
N ALA A 166 2.19 -15.33 7.37
CA ALA A 166 0.89 -15.06 6.75
C ALA A 166 0.19 -16.35 6.30
N VAL A 167 0.92 -17.34 5.79
CA VAL A 167 0.39 -18.69 5.50
C VAL A 167 -0.10 -19.36 6.76
N GLU A 168 0.70 -19.37 7.84
CA GLU A 168 0.35 -19.95 9.13
C GLU A 168 -0.94 -19.34 9.70
N ASN A 169 -1.08 -18.01 9.63
CA ASN A 169 -2.29 -17.32 10.06
C ASN A 169 -3.52 -17.80 9.29
N LEU A 170 -3.45 -17.90 7.96
CA LEU A 170 -4.56 -18.36 7.12
C LEU A 170 -4.94 -19.82 7.42
N VAL A 171 -3.95 -20.70 7.56
CA VAL A 171 -4.17 -22.11 7.94
C VAL A 171 -4.81 -22.20 9.31
N GLY A 172 -4.30 -21.46 10.29
CA GLY A 172 -4.85 -21.40 11.66
C GLY A 172 -6.28 -20.88 11.71
N GLU A 173 -6.68 -20.05 10.75
CA GLU A 173 -8.05 -19.56 10.58
C GLU A 173 -8.94 -20.50 9.76
N GLY A 174 -8.44 -21.66 9.34
CA GLY A 174 -9.21 -22.69 8.63
C GLY A 174 -9.34 -22.46 7.14
N VAL A 175 -8.50 -21.63 6.52
CA VAL A 175 -8.44 -21.55 5.05
C VAL A 175 -7.82 -22.83 4.49
N PRO A 176 -8.44 -23.50 3.51
CA PRO A 176 -7.89 -24.71 2.89
C PRO A 176 -6.52 -24.46 2.25
N SER A 177 -5.55 -25.34 2.51
CA SER A 177 -4.16 -25.14 2.07
C SER A 177 -4.00 -25.12 0.55
N ASP A 178 -4.88 -25.78 -0.20
CA ASP A 178 -4.91 -25.74 -1.68
C ASP A 178 -5.34 -24.38 -2.25
N ARG A 179 -5.80 -23.46 -1.40
CA ARG A 179 -6.18 -22.09 -1.75
C ARG A 179 -5.18 -21.04 -1.26
N ILE A 180 -4.09 -21.46 -0.63
CA ILE A 180 -3.05 -20.58 -0.10
C ILE A 180 -1.76 -20.73 -0.93
N PHE A 181 -1.24 -19.62 -1.43
CA PHE A 181 -0.03 -19.57 -2.23
C PHE A 181 0.98 -18.64 -1.55
N HIS A 182 2.14 -19.17 -1.15
CA HIS A 182 3.23 -18.37 -0.63
C HIS A 182 4.02 -17.78 -1.80
N VAL A 183 3.85 -16.49 -2.08
CA VAL A 183 4.35 -15.83 -3.30
C VAL A 183 5.35 -14.72 -3.04
N GLY A 184 5.61 -14.36 -1.79
CA GLY A 184 6.37 -13.16 -1.46
C GLY A 184 5.55 -11.88 -1.65
N ASN A 185 6.23 -10.73 -1.60
CA ASN A 185 5.57 -9.44 -1.75
C ASN A 185 5.73 -8.93 -3.19
N THR A 186 4.61 -8.64 -3.83
CA THR A 186 4.55 -8.27 -5.26
C THR A 186 5.22 -6.93 -5.61
N PHE A 187 5.47 -6.06 -4.62
CA PHE A 187 6.20 -4.82 -4.91
C PHE A 187 7.68 -5.06 -5.24
N VAL A 188 8.26 -6.20 -4.80
CA VAL A 188 9.66 -6.56 -5.07
C VAL A 188 9.93 -6.69 -6.56
N ASP A 189 8.94 -7.16 -7.33
CA ASP A 189 9.04 -7.32 -8.78
C ASP A 189 9.23 -5.99 -9.52
N ASP A 190 8.80 -4.89 -8.93
CA ASP A 190 8.97 -3.53 -9.48
C ASP A 190 10.28 -2.86 -9.07
N LEU A 191 11.04 -3.48 -8.16
CA LEU A 191 12.34 -2.98 -7.72
C LEU A 191 13.47 -3.31 -8.70
N GLY A 192 13.28 -4.28 -9.61
CA GLY A 192 14.29 -4.74 -10.56
C GLY A 192 14.85 -3.63 -11.47
N ASP A 193 14.06 -2.63 -11.81
CA ASP A 193 14.45 -1.50 -12.66
C ASP A 193 15.14 -0.35 -11.90
N VAL A 194 15.19 -0.40 -10.57
CA VAL A 194 15.83 0.62 -9.72
C VAL A 194 17.36 0.43 -9.65
N HIS A 195 17.93 -0.47 -10.44
CA HIS A 195 19.39 -0.63 -10.58
C HIS A 195 20.11 0.54 -11.30
N ARG A 196 19.43 1.67 -11.54
CA ARG A 196 20.08 2.89 -12.03
C ARG A 196 21.17 3.31 -11.04
N ALA A 197 22.35 3.67 -11.60
CA ALA A 197 23.52 4.08 -10.85
C ALA A 197 23.16 5.04 -9.72
N VAL A 198 23.26 4.54 -8.50
CA VAL A 198 23.01 5.31 -7.30
C VAL A 198 24.24 6.18 -7.06
N LYS A 199 24.09 7.49 -7.12
CA LYS A 199 25.18 8.40 -6.74
C LYS A 199 25.35 8.27 -5.23
N GLU A 200 26.50 7.77 -4.79
CA GLU A 200 26.80 7.62 -3.37
C GLU A 200 26.60 8.94 -2.63
N MET A 201 25.94 8.90 -1.49
CA MET A 201 25.80 10.05 -0.61
C MET A 201 27.13 10.26 0.11
N SER A 202 27.58 11.49 0.16
CA SER A 202 28.86 11.84 0.79
C SER A 202 28.89 11.69 2.31
N GLU A 203 27.72 11.64 2.94
CA GLU A 203 27.54 11.53 4.39
C GLU A 203 26.48 10.47 4.73
N PRO A 204 26.68 9.67 5.80
CA PRO A 204 25.68 8.68 6.20
C PRO A 204 24.36 9.37 6.57
N THR A 205 23.30 8.96 5.90
CA THR A 205 22.00 9.62 5.96
C THR A 205 20.95 8.74 6.62
N ILE A 206 20.19 9.33 7.55
CA ILE A 206 19.00 8.73 8.13
C ILE A 206 17.79 9.20 7.34
N LEU A 207 17.06 8.26 6.74
CA LEU A 207 15.78 8.56 6.10
C LEU A 207 14.66 8.52 7.14
N VAL A 208 13.87 9.58 7.21
CA VAL A 208 12.74 9.68 8.15
C VAL A 208 11.43 9.84 7.39
N THR A 209 10.47 8.94 7.64
CA THR A 209 9.11 9.02 7.10
C THR A 209 8.08 8.73 8.18
N LEU A 210 7.38 9.77 8.65
CA LEU A 210 6.41 9.69 9.75
C LEU A 210 5.11 10.39 9.34
N HIS A 211 3.99 9.64 9.30
CA HIS A 211 2.73 10.17 8.76
C HIS A 211 1.46 9.56 9.36
N ARG A 212 1.55 8.52 10.19
CA ARG A 212 0.36 7.84 10.69
C ARG A 212 -0.39 8.64 11.75
N ARG A 213 -1.73 8.54 11.70
CA ARG A 213 -2.65 9.19 12.65
C ARG A 213 -2.53 8.67 14.07
N GLU A 214 -2.09 7.42 14.24
CA GLU A 214 -1.86 6.77 15.53
C GLU A 214 -0.74 7.44 16.32
N ASN A 215 0.19 8.11 15.67
CA ASN A 215 1.19 8.93 16.32
C ASN A 215 0.55 10.26 16.75
N ALA A 216 -0.08 10.26 17.93
CA ALA A 216 -0.54 11.50 18.55
C ALA A 216 0.58 12.54 18.50
N ALA A 217 0.25 13.81 18.33
CA ALA A 217 1.24 14.89 18.18
C ALA A 217 2.35 14.86 19.26
N LYS A 218 2.03 14.44 20.48
CA LYS A 218 2.97 14.28 21.60
C LYS A 218 4.04 13.22 21.27
N ARG A 219 3.64 12.04 20.79
CA ARG A 219 4.54 10.94 20.45
C ARG A 219 5.45 11.28 19.27
N LEU A 220 4.89 11.93 18.24
CA LEU A 220 5.67 12.40 17.11
C LEU A 220 6.78 13.38 17.54
N VAL A 221 6.50 14.28 18.51
CA VAL A 221 7.49 15.18 19.10
C VAL A 221 8.56 14.40 19.86
N GLU A 222 8.20 13.35 20.61
CA GLU A 222 9.17 12.50 21.32
C GLU A 222 10.10 11.76 20.37
N ILE A 223 9.58 11.19 19.27
CA ILE A 223 10.40 10.59 18.21
C ILE A 223 11.35 11.61 17.60
N CYS A 224 10.86 12.81 17.28
CA CYS A 224 11.68 13.88 16.75
C CYS A 224 12.82 14.29 17.71
N ARG A 225 12.55 14.37 19.02
CA ARG A 225 13.57 14.65 20.04
C ARG A 225 14.65 13.58 20.08
N GLY A 226 14.26 12.29 20.00
CA GLY A 226 15.21 11.19 19.90
C GLY A 226 16.12 11.29 18.69
N ILE A 227 15.56 11.64 17.51
CA ILE A 227 16.33 11.88 16.29
C ILE A 227 17.32 13.04 16.47
N MET A 228 16.87 14.17 17.04
CA MET A 228 17.75 15.33 17.28
C MET A 228 18.88 14.98 18.24
N SER A 229 18.57 14.32 19.36
CA SER A 229 19.60 13.89 20.33
C SER A 229 20.65 13.00 19.66
N PHE A 230 20.22 12.02 18.85
CA PHE A 230 21.16 11.20 18.10
C PHE A 230 22.04 12.01 17.16
N LEU A 231 21.49 12.96 16.42
CA LEU A 231 22.25 13.80 15.49
C LEU A 231 23.21 14.74 16.23
N ASP A 232 22.83 15.23 17.41
CA ASP A 232 23.70 16.08 18.25
C ASP A 232 24.95 15.32 18.73
N ASP A 233 24.78 14.04 19.08
CA ASP A 233 25.87 13.17 19.51
C ASP A 233 26.68 12.59 18.33
N ASN A 234 26.14 12.64 17.10
CA ASN A 234 26.73 12.00 15.90
C ASN A 234 26.81 12.97 14.74
N LYS A 235 27.78 13.89 14.76
CA LYS A 235 27.90 14.99 13.81
C LYS A 235 28.18 14.58 12.36
N GLN A 236 28.62 13.34 12.13
CA GLN A 236 28.84 12.76 10.80
C GLN A 236 27.53 12.37 10.09
N TYR A 237 26.42 12.20 10.82
CA TYR A 237 25.14 11.84 10.23
C TYR A 237 24.33 13.06 9.78
N ARG A 238 23.49 12.85 8.75
CA ARG A 238 22.44 13.77 8.33
C ARG A 238 21.09 13.06 8.38
N ALA A 239 20.00 13.82 8.52
CA ALA A 239 18.67 13.28 8.37
C ALA A 239 17.96 13.94 7.19
N VAL A 240 17.34 13.12 6.34
CA VAL A 240 16.42 13.55 5.28
C VAL A 240 15.01 13.14 5.70
N VAL A 241 14.16 14.12 5.96
CA VAL A 241 12.77 13.91 6.37
C VAL A 241 11.86 14.11 5.17
N VAL A 242 11.27 13.05 4.68
CA VAL A 242 10.29 13.12 3.58
C VAL A 242 8.92 13.41 4.17
N LEU A 243 8.40 14.59 3.85
CA LEU A 243 7.12 15.06 4.36
C LEU A 243 5.96 14.42 3.59
N HIS A 244 5.02 13.87 4.33
CA HIS A 244 3.78 13.36 3.74
C HIS A 244 2.82 14.51 3.39
N PRO A 245 1.95 14.38 2.36
CA PRO A 245 0.94 15.40 2.04
C PRO A 245 -0.03 15.72 3.18
N ASN A 246 -0.16 14.86 4.20
CA ASN A 246 -0.97 15.13 5.38
C ASN A 246 -0.43 16.36 6.15
N PRO A 247 -1.21 17.46 6.24
CA PRO A 247 -0.74 18.71 6.86
C PRO A 247 -0.42 18.58 8.35
N ALA A 248 -1.15 17.71 9.08
CA ALA A 248 -1.02 17.60 10.54
C ALA A 248 0.36 17.06 10.95
N SER A 249 0.81 15.95 10.36
CA SER A 249 2.14 15.39 10.65
C SER A 249 3.26 16.29 10.11
N SER A 250 3.09 16.82 8.89
CA SER A 250 4.07 17.70 8.26
C SER A 250 4.33 18.97 9.07
N LEU A 251 3.29 19.55 9.68
CA LEU A 251 3.44 20.75 10.53
C LEU A 251 4.28 20.46 11.78
N VAL A 252 4.04 19.31 12.44
CA VAL A 252 4.82 18.91 13.62
C VAL A 252 6.28 18.67 13.25
N LEU A 253 6.55 17.93 12.17
CA LEU A 253 7.90 17.66 11.69
C LEU A 253 8.66 18.96 11.34
N ARG A 254 8.01 19.87 10.62
CA ARG A 254 8.59 21.19 10.29
C ARG A 254 8.94 22.00 11.55
N LYS A 255 8.04 22.06 12.53
CA LYS A 255 8.26 22.84 13.78
C LYS A 255 9.36 22.23 14.64
N THR A 256 9.44 20.88 14.70
CA THR A 256 10.36 20.21 15.64
C THR A 256 11.73 19.96 15.03
N LEU A 257 11.81 19.49 13.77
CA LEU A 257 13.07 19.12 13.13
C LEU A 257 13.63 20.20 12.20
N GLY A 258 12.79 21.11 11.71
CA GLY A 258 13.15 22.04 10.63
C GLY A 258 14.22 23.08 10.97
N GLN A 259 14.54 23.27 12.25
CA GLN A 259 15.59 24.19 12.69
C GLN A 259 16.94 23.49 12.95
N HIS A 260 16.99 22.18 12.91
CA HIS A 260 18.20 21.43 13.19
C HIS A 260 19.14 21.44 11.98
N SER A 261 20.41 21.85 12.16
CA SER A 261 21.40 22.06 11.08
C SER A 261 21.70 20.78 10.25
N GLN A 262 21.56 19.60 10.86
CA GLN A 262 21.80 18.30 10.21
C GLN A 262 20.53 17.71 9.59
N VAL A 263 19.39 18.43 9.59
CA VAL A 263 18.12 17.95 9.07
C VAL A 263 17.75 18.68 7.78
N LYS A 264 17.42 17.92 6.74
CA LYS A 264 16.85 18.40 5.48
C LYS A 264 15.40 17.93 5.35
N LEU A 265 14.47 18.87 5.31
CA LEU A 265 13.07 18.58 5.01
C LEU A 265 12.85 18.59 3.50
N VAL A 266 12.28 17.53 2.95
CA VAL A 266 11.93 17.44 1.53
C VAL A 266 10.43 17.15 1.36
N ALA A 267 9.84 17.64 0.29
CA ALA A 267 8.47 17.30 -0.07
C ALA A 267 8.35 15.80 -0.44
N ALA A 268 7.13 15.32 -0.60
CA ALA A 268 6.91 13.98 -1.11
C ALA A 268 7.66 13.79 -2.43
N LEU A 269 8.41 12.69 -2.54
CA LEU A 269 9.25 12.38 -3.69
C LEU A 269 8.50 11.43 -4.65
N PRO A 270 8.79 11.51 -5.97
CA PRO A 270 8.46 10.43 -6.90
C PRO A 270 9.03 9.10 -6.40
N ARG A 271 8.36 7.98 -6.75
CA ARG A 271 8.75 6.65 -6.23
C ARG A 271 10.21 6.29 -6.52
N ALA A 272 10.68 6.54 -7.74
CA ALA A 272 12.05 6.21 -8.14
C ALA A 272 13.10 6.97 -7.29
N ASP A 273 12.84 8.26 -7.04
CA ASP A 273 13.72 9.12 -6.22
C ASP A 273 13.70 8.69 -4.74
N PHE A 274 12.51 8.33 -4.23
CA PHE A 274 12.36 7.81 -2.88
C PHE A 274 13.13 6.50 -2.68
N LEU A 275 12.98 5.53 -3.60
CA LEU A 275 13.69 4.26 -3.54
C LEU A 275 15.21 4.44 -3.68
N SER A 276 15.65 5.38 -4.51
CA SER A 276 17.06 5.75 -4.62
C SER A 276 17.61 6.30 -3.30
N LEU A 277 16.87 7.21 -2.65
CA LEU A 277 17.20 7.76 -1.34
C LEU A 277 17.22 6.68 -0.26
N LEU A 278 16.22 5.81 -0.24
CA LEU A 278 16.12 4.68 0.70
C LEU A 278 17.35 3.78 0.61
N ARG A 279 17.73 3.35 -0.59
CA ARG A 279 18.90 2.47 -0.80
C ARG A 279 20.23 3.06 -0.36
N GLN A 280 20.34 4.37 -0.36
CA GLN A 280 21.55 5.10 0.06
C GLN A 280 21.54 5.42 1.55
N SER A 281 20.44 5.17 2.24
CA SER A 281 20.31 5.53 3.64
C SER A 281 21.05 4.55 4.53
N ALA A 282 21.78 5.07 5.52
CA ALA A 282 22.44 4.26 6.55
C ALA A 282 21.44 3.65 7.53
N CYS A 283 20.28 4.28 7.68
CA CYS A 283 19.19 3.82 8.54
C CYS A 283 17.88 4.49 8.11
N VAL A 284 16.76 3.83 8.40
CA VAL A 284 15.41 4.36 8.17
C VAL A 284 14.63 4.44 9.47
N VAL A 285 13.98 5.56 9.74
CA VAL A 285 13.00 5.73 10.82
C VAL A 285 11.62 5.91 10.20
N THR A 286 10.72 4.95 10.39
CA THR A 286 9.41 4.99 9.73
C THR A 286 8.26 4.41 10.56
N ASP A 287 7.06 4.94 10.33
CA ASP A 287 5.79 4.34 10.77
C ASP A 287 4.99 3.72 9.59
N SER A 288 5.55 3.73 8.38
CA SER A 288 4.93 3.19 7.17
C SER A 288 5.19 1.70 7.00
N GLY A 289 4.14 0.89 6.84
CA GLY A 289 4.27 -0.54 6.55
C GLY A 289 5.00 -0.83 5.23
N GLY A 290 4.71 -0.07 4.17
CA GLY A 290 5.39 -0.24 2.88
C GLY A 290 6.88 0.06 2.93
N VAL A 291 7.27 1.13 3.64
CA VAL A 291 8.69 1.47 3.81
C VAL A 291 9.44 0.45 4.66
N GLN A 292 8.78 -0.19 5.63
CA GLN A 292 9.35 -1.32 6.38
C GLN A 292 9.73 -2.48 5.45
N GLU A 293 8.82 -2.84 4.54
CA GLU A 293 9.05 -3.90 3.55
C GLU A 293 10.17 -3.52 2.57
N GLU A 294 10.17 -2.29 2.09
CA GLU A 294 11.19 -1.77 1.17
C GLU A 294 12.58 -1.74 1.83
N ALA A 295 12.68 -1.26 3.08
CA ALA A 295 13.92 -1.27 3.85
C ALA A 295 14.44 -2.69 4.09
N PHE A 296 13.55 -3.64 4.40
CA PHE A 296 13.89 -5.04 4.59
C PHE A 296 14.47 -5.66 3.31
N VAL A 297 13.87 -5.42 2.15
CA VAL A 297 14.35 -5.95 0.86
C VAL A 297 15.71 -5.39 0.48
N PHE A 298 15.99 -4.14 0.85
CA PHE A 298 17.29 -3.52 0.57
C PHE A 298 18.33 -3.72 1.68
N ASP A 299 18.00 -4.52 2.71
CA ASP A 299 18.86 -4.78 3.88
C ASP A 299 19.33 -3.50 4.59
N ILE A 300 18.41 -2.51 4.68
CA ILE A 300 18.68 -1.22 5.34
C ILE A 300 18.24 -1.29 6.80
N PRO A 301 19.11 -0.94 7.78
CA PRO A 301 18.75 -0.85 9.19
C PRO A 301 17.49 0.00 9.41
N LEU A 302 16.58 -0.50 10.24
CA LEU A 302 15.23 0.06 10.36
C LEU A 302 14.84 0.30 11.82
N VAL A 303 14.35 1.51 12.10
CA VAL A 303 13.68 1.86 13.36
C VAL A 303 12.18 2.02 13.09
N ILE A 304 11.38 1.16 13.69
CA ILE A 304 9.92 1.18 13.52
C ILE A 304 9.31 2.10 14.58
N ALA A 305 8.76 3.23 14.14
CA ALA A 305 8.16 4.26 14.98
C ALA A 305 6.67 3.97 15.29
N ARG A 306 6.36 2.71 15.72
CA ARG A 306 4.99 2.23 16.02
C ARG A 306 5.01 1.31 17.25
N GLU A 307 3.87 1.20 17.95
CA GLU A 307 3.70 0.24 19.05
C GLU A 307 3.42 -1.18 18.54
N THR A 308 2.64 -1.28 17.46
CA THR A 308 2.26 -2.56 16.86
C THR A 308 2.56 -2.54 15.38
N THR A 309 3.00 -3.67 14.84
CA THR A 309 3.15 -3.87 13.39
C THR A 309 2.46 -5.16 12.97
N GLU A 310 1.83 -5.14 11.82
CA GLU A 310 1.27 -6.32 11.15
C GLU A 310 2.35 -7.17 10.47
N ARG A 311 3.63 -6.76 10.58
CA ARG A 311 4.82 -7.40 9.98
C ARG A 311 5.86 -7.77 11.04
N PRO A 312 5.54 -8.66 12.00
CA PRO A 312 6.45 -9.02 13.08
C PRO A 312 7.72 -9.75 12.60
N GLU A 313 7.69 -10.35 11.42
CA GLU A 313 8.84 -10.97 10.77
C GLU A 313 9.95 -9.99 10.43
N VAL A 314 9.62 -8.75 10.07
CA VAL A 314 10.60 -7.67 9.84
C VAL A 314 11.37 -7.38 11.11
N LEU A 315 10.69 -7.34 12.27
CA LEU A 315 11.34 -7.17 13.58
C LEU A 315 12.28 -8.33 13.92
N ARG A 316 11.87 -9.57 13.65
CA ARG A 316 12.67 -10.78 13.95
C ARG A 316 13.94 -10.87 13.10
N ALA A 317 13.92 -10.39 11.88
CA ALA A 317 15.08 -10.41 10.99
C ALA A 317 16.18 -9.44 11.44
N PHE A 318 15.80 -8.27 12.01
CA PHE A 318 16.76 -7.29 12.54
C PHE A 318 17.24 -7.57 13.98
N LEU A 319 16.62 -8.52 14.68
CA LEU A 319 17.05 -8.96 16.02
C LEU A 319 18.03 -10.14 15.99
N ARG A 320 18.45 -10.60 14.83
CA ARG A 320 19.50 -11.61 14.62
C ARG A 320 20.79 -10.95 14.18
#